data_fc89e0f8466aaa9e88215d3041366b1e
#
_entry.id   fc89e0f8466aaa9e88215d3041366b1e
#
_cell.length_a   1.000
_cell.length_b   1.000
_cell.length_c   1.000
_cell.angle_alpha   90.00
_cell.angle_beta   90.00
_cell.angle_gamma   90.00
#
_symmetry.space_group_name_H-M   'P 1'
#
loop_
_entity.id
_entity.type
_entity.pdbx_description
1 polymer ?
#
loop_
_entity_poly.entity_id
_entity_poly.type
_entity_poly.pdbx_seq_one_letter_code
_entity_poly.pdbx_strand_id
1 'polypeptide(L)'
;MTRKTLLFALSMSSLALAAPGTAASSQVKRGEYLVSFGGCHDCHTPKKMGAGGPELDTDRLLAGHPEQMAVTPAPALQGPWMAATIGTMTAWAGPWGISYTANLTPDRETGLGAWTEQNFVDTMRTGRHMGRGRPILPPMPWEMVGKLTDQDLKAVFAYLRTIPAVKNRVPQPVPPAALASASAAPPAQAK
;
A
#
# COMPACT_ATOMS: atom_id res chain seq x y z
N MET A 1 57.01 50.07 -31.37
CA MET A 1 56.78 49.35 -30.12
C MET A 1 55.28 49.21 -29.92
N THR A 2 54.68 48.09 -30.32
CA THR A 2 53.19 47.85 -30.30
C THR A 2 52.86 46.94 -29.11
N ARG A 3 52.17 47.51 -28.11
CA ARG A 3 51.67 46.75 -26.96
C ARG A 3 50.41 45.96 -27.33
N LYS A 4 50.46 44.63 -27.30
CA LYS A 4 49.27 43.76 -27.44
C LYS A 4 48.63 43.58 -26.04
N THR A 5 47.41 44.11 -25.91
CA THR A 5 46.61 43.91 -24.71
C THR A 5 45.83 42.56 -24.83
N LEU A 6 46.12 41.62 -23.94
CA LEU A 6 45.42 40.33 -23.85
C LEU A 6 44.19 40.51 -22.96
N LEU A 7 43.00 40.39 -23.56
CA LEU A 7 41.70 40.35 -22.81
C LEU A 7 41.45 38.88 -22.37
N PHE A 8 41.51 38.67 -21.06
CA PHE A 8 41.04 37.41 -20.45
C PHE A 8 39.54 37.48 -20.28
N ALA A 9 38.81 36.67 -21.03
CA ALA A 9 37.37 36.47 -20.81
C ALA A 9 37.14 35.48 -19.67
N LEU A 10 36.67 35.95 -18.51
CA LEU A 10 36.22 35.10 -17.39
C LEU A 10 34.84 34.57 -17.75
N SER A 11 34.74 33.28 -18.10
CA SER A 11 33.48 32.58 -18.24
C SER A 11 32.93 32.20 -16.83
N MET A 12 31.92 32.92 -16.34
CA MET A 12 31.18 32.57 -15.15
C MET A 12 30.22 31.40 -15.49
N SER A 13 30.61 30.19 -15.12
CA SER A 13 29.69 29.06 -15.11
C SER A 13 28.68 29.22 -13.97
N SER A 14 27.43 29.59 -14.30
CA SER A 14 26.34 29.64 -13.35
C SER A 14 25.90 28.23 -12.99
N LEU A 15 26.27 27.78 -11.78
CA LEU A 15 25.75 26.58 -11.16
C LEU A 15 24.29 26.86 -10.77
N ALA A 16 23.33 26.34 -11.53
CA ALA A 16 21.92 26.43 -11.18
C ALA A 16 21.65 25.47 -9.99
N LEU A 17 21.54 26.01 -8.77
CA LEU A 17 21.02 25.26 -7.62
C LEU A 17 19.53 24.99 -7.88
N ALA A 18 19.16 23.72 -8.08
CA ALA A 18 17.77 23.31 -8.13
C ALA A 18 17.11 23.60 -6.78
N ALA A 19 15.99 24.32 -6.79
CA ALA A 19 15.25 24.63 -5.57
C ALA A 19 14.70 23.33 -4.92
N PRO A 20 14.84 23.13 -3.58
CA PRO A 20 14.44 21.89 -2.91
C PRO A 20 12.96 21.51 -3.11
N GLY A 21 12.07 22.46 -3.39
CA GLY A 21 10.66 22.20 -3.66
C GLY A 21 10.37 21.45 -4.97
N THR A 22 11.22 21.57 -5.99
CA THR A 22 11.03 20.86 -7.27
C THR A 22 11.38 19.39 -7.18
N ALA A 23 12.38 19.02 -6.40
CA ALA A 23 12.79 17.64 -6.21
C ALA A 23 11.75 16.85 -5.39
N ALA A 24 11.20 17.44 -4.32
CA ALA A 24 10.14 16.82 -3.51
C ALA A 24 8.86 16.61 -4.34
N SER A 25 8.47 17.57 -5.18
CA SER A 25 7.29 17.43 -6.05
C SER A 25 7.49 16.36 -7.12
N SER A 26 8.69 16.19 -7.67
CA SER A 26 9.00 15.15 -8.66
C SER A 26 8.99 13.75 -8.05
N GLN A 27 9.49 13.59 -6.81
CA GLN A 27 9.44 12.34 -6.07
C GLN A 27 7.99 11.91 -5.80
N VAL A 28 7.13 12.82 -5.33
CA VAL A 28 5.71 12.54 -5.08
C VAL A 28 5.00 12.12 -6.36
N LYS A 29 5.19 12.83 -7.48
CA LYS A 29 4.63 12.45 -8.79
C LYS A 29 5.10 11.08 -9.27
N ARG A 30 6.37 10.74 -9.05
CA ARG A 30 6.89 9.40 -9.33
C ARG A 30 6.19 8.34 -8.49
N GLY A 31 5.98 8.61 -7.20
CA GLY A 31 5.25 7.74 -6.29
C GLY A 31 3.80 7.52 -6.69
N GLU A 32 3.10 8.59 -7.08
CA GLU A 32 1.72 8.53 -7.60
C GLU A 32 1.63 7.63 -8.84
N TYR A 33 2.54 7.82 -9.79
CA TYR A 33 2.62 6.97 -10.97
C TYR A 33 2.82 5.50 -10.61
N LEU A 34 3.74 5.19 -9.68
CA LEU A 34 4.05 3.83 -9.27
C LEU A 34 2.88 3.18 -8.51
N VAL A 35 2.18 3.91 -7.66
CA VAL A 35 0.98 3.44 -6.94
C VAL A 35 -0.14 3.12 -7.93
N SER A 36 -0.34 3.97 -8.93
CA SER A 36 -1.35 3.77 -9.97
C SER A 36 -0.98 2.60 -10.89
N PHE A 37 0.24 2.58 -11.42
CA PHE A 37 0.73 1.52 -12.30
C PHE A 37 0.80 0.15 -11.60
N GLY A 38 1.20 0.14 -10.33
CA GLY A 38 1.29 -1.08 -9.51
C GLY A 38 -0.06 -1.62 -9.03
N GLY A 39 -1.18 -0.99 -9.39
CA GLY A 39 -2.52 -1.46 -9.04
C GLY A 39 -2.82 -1.45 -7.53
N CYS A 40 -2.16 -0.59 -6.75
CA CYS A 40 -2.36 -0.57 -5.29
C CYS A 40 -3.82 -0.32 -4.90
N HIS A 41 -4.54 0.47 -5.70
CA HIS A 41 -5.95 0.75 -5.50
C HIS A 41 -6.85 -0.48 -5.68
N ASP A 42 -6.43 -1.48 -6.47
CA ASP A 42 -7.26 -2.65 -6.76
C ASP A 42 -7.62 -3.46 -5.50
N CYS A 43 -6.71 -3.47 -4.53
CA CYS A 43 -6.88 -4.16 -3.25
C CYS A 43 -7.00 -3.19 -2.05
N HIS A 44 -6.25 -2.07 -2.05
CA HIS A 44 -6.19 -1.18 -0.89
C HIS A 44 -7.26 -0.09 -0.86
N THR A 45 -8.01 0.11 -1.94
CA THR A 45 -9.22 0.95 -1.95
C THR A 45 -10.45 0.06 -2.00
N PRO A 46 -11.35 0.12 -1.00
CA PRO A 46 -12.57 -0.67 -1.03
C PRO A 46 -13.39 -0.39 -2.31
N LYS A 47 -14.05 -1.40 -2.83
CA LYS A 47 -15.02 -1.22 -3.91
C LYS A 47 -16.44 -1.14 -3.33
N LYS A 48 -17.27 -0.29 -3.93
CA LYS A 48 -18.72 -0.18 -3.71
C LYS A 48 -19.45 -0.48 -5.01
N MET A 49 -20.71 -0.85 -4.92
CA MET A 49 -21.54 -1.06 -6.10
C MET A 49 -22.03 0.27 -6.63
N GLY A 50 -21.62 0.61 -7.85
CA GLY A 50 -22.14 1.75 -8.62
C GLY A 50 -23.14 1.29 -9.67
N ALA A 51 -23.64 2.22 -10.49
CA ALA A 51 -24.61 1.94 -11.54
C ALA A 51 -24.08 1.00 -12.64
N GLY A 52 -22.75 1.03 -12.89
CA GLY A 52 -22.08 0.19 -13.88
C GLY A 52 -21.40 -1.06 -13.32
N GLY A 53 -21.57 -1.36 -12.03
CA GLY A 53 -20.89 -2.45 -11.33
C GLY A 53 -19.94 -1.98 -10.24
N PRO A 54 -18.96 -2.80 -9.81
CA PRO A 54 -18.01 -2.44 -8.77
C PRO A 54 -17.12 -1.26 -9.19
N GLU A 55 -17.08 -0.20 -8.38
CA GLU A 55 -16.24 0.99 -8.56
C GLU A 55 -15.44 1.28 -7.29
N LEU A 56 -14.36 2.04 -7.40
CA LEU A 56 -13.57 2.45 -6.24
C LEU A 56 -14.39 3.38 -5.33
N ASP A 57 -14.34 3.14 -4.03
CA ASP A 57 -14.85 4.07 -3.03
C ASP A 57 -13.86 5.22 -2.85
N THR A 58 -14.11 6.33 -3.54
CA THR A 58 -13.22 7.49 -3.58
C THR A 58 -13.06 8.20 -2.24
N ASP A 59 -14.00 8.01 -1.31
CA ASP A 59 -13.91 8.56 0.05
C ASP A 59 -12.94 7.76 0.94
N ARG A 60 -12.53 6.57 0.48
CA ARG A 60 -11.68 5.63 1.21
C ARG A 60 -10.47 5.16 0.39
N LEU A 61 -9.93 6.04 -0.44
CA LEU A 61 -8.75 5.73 -1.25
C LEU A 61 -7.60 5.21 -0.38
N LEU A 62 -7.11 4.01 -0.71
CA LEU A 62 -5.99 3.33 -0.04
C LEU A 62 -6.18 3.13 1.48
N ALA A 63 -7.42 3.21 1.98
CA ALA A 63 -7.72 3.05 3.41
C ALA A 63 -7.78 1.57 3.87
N GLY A 64 -7.68 0.61 2.95
CA GLY A 64 -7.71 -0.81 3.26
C GLY A 64 -9.10 -1.35 3.59
N HIS A 65 -9.15 -2.52 4.22
CA HIS A 65 -10.39 -3.18 4.59
C HIS A 65 -11.18 -2.36 5.61
N PRO A 66 -12.49 -2.10 5.38
CA PRO A 66 -13.30 -1.31 6.32
C PRO A 66 -13.39 -1.95 7.71
N GLU A 67 -13.08 -1.19 8.75
CA GLU A 67 -13.05 -1.63 10.16
C GLU A 67 -14.35 -2.31 10.62
N GLN A 68 -15.51 -1.81 10.15
CA GLN A 68 -16.82 -2.28 10.56
C GLN A 68 -17.33 -3.49 9.76
N MET A 69 -16.59 -3.90 8.71
CA MET A 69 -17.00 -5.00 7.84
C MET A 69 -16.48 -6.33 8.39
N ALA A 70 -17.37 -7.09 9.02
CA ALA A 70 -17.05 -8.46 9.43
C ALA A 70 -17.03 -9.40 8.23
N VAL A 71 -16.01 -10.27 8.16
CA VAL A 71 -15.84 -11.28 7.11
C VAL A 71 -15.77 -12.67 7.76
N THR A 72 -16.93 -13.18 8.14
CA THR A 72 -17.10 -14.54 8.70
C THR A 72 -18.44 -15.11 8.26
N PRO A 73 -18.53 -16.43 7.97
CA PRO A 73 -17.44 -17.39 7.84
C PRO A 73 -16.66 -17.22 6.54
N ALA A 74 -15.39 -17.69 6.51
CA ALA A 74 -14.68 -17.81 5.25
C ALA A 74 -15.34 -18.86 4.35
N PRO A 75 -15.37 -18.64 3.01
CA PRO A 75 -15.96 -19.62 2.10
C PRO A 75 -15.15 -20.93 2.13
N ALA A 76 -15.85 -22.06 2.08
CA ALA A 76 -15.20 -23.35 1.83
C ALA A 76 -14.75 -23.40 0.37
N LEU A 77 -13.44 -23.35 0.14
CA LEU A 77 -12.86 -23.46 -1.19
C LEU A 77 -12.85 -24.93 -1.62
N GLN A 78 -13.34 -25.21 -2.82
CA GLN A 78 -13.39 -26.56 -3.38
C GLN A 78 -12.81 -26.60 -4.80
N GLY A 79 -12.32 -27.77 -5.20
CA GLY A 79 -11.76 -28.01 -6.53
C GLY A 79 -10.48 -27.22 -6.78
N PRO A 80 -10.31 -26.64 -7.97
CA PRO A 80 -9.08 -25.94 -8.32
C PRO A 80 -8.98 -24.51 -7.70
N TRP A 81 -10.00 -24.06 -6.97
CA TRP A 81 -10.00 -22.74 -6.35
C TRP A 81 -9.07 -22.69 -5.14
N MET A 82 -8.06 -21.80 -5.20
CA MET A 82 -7.09 -21.64 -4.13
C MET A 82 -7.40 -20.43 -3.23
N ALA A 83 -8.15 -19.45 -3.72
CA ALA A 83 -8.48 -18.25 -2.98
C ALA A 83 -9.85 -17.68 -3.39
N ALA A 84 -10.47 -16.96 -2.48
CA ALA A 84 -11.67 -16.16 -2.73
C ALA A 84 -11.49 -14.76 -2.13
N THR A 85 -12.20 -13.79 -2.69
CA THR A 85 -12.27 -12.43 -2.18
C THR A 85 -13.71 -11.98 -1.98
N ILE A 86 -13.92 -11.03 -1.09
CA ILE A 86 -15.22 -10.38 -0.89
C ILE A 86 -15.45 -9.30 -1.95
N GLY A 87 -16.70 -8.83 -2.08
CA GLY A 87 -17.09 -7.84 -3.10
C GLY A 87 -16.32 -6.51 -3.05
N THR A 88 -15.82 -6.11 -1.89
CA THR A 88 -14.97 -4.90 -1.76
C THR A 88 -13.52 -5.13 -2.21
N MET A 89 -13.11 -6.37 -2.49
CA MET A 89 -11.75 -6.80 -2.83
C MET A 89 -10.69 -6.44 -1.75
N THR A 90 -11.11 -6.32 -0.50
CA THR A 90 -10.23 -5.93 0.61
C THR A 90 -10.01 -7.03 1.66
N ALA A 91 -10.68 -8.17 1.53
CA ALA A 91 -10.43 -9.37 2.33
C ALA A 91 -10.32 -10.59 1.42
N TRP A 92 -9.36 -11.47 1.73
CA TRP A 92 -8.99 -12.61 0.89
C TRP A 92 -8.84 -13.86 1.76
N ALA A 93 -9.55 -14.91 1.40
CA ALA A 93 -9.48 -16.20 2.08
C ALA A 93 -8.73 -17.22 1.21
N GLY A 94 -7.88 -18.02 1.84
CA GLY A 94 -7.09 -19.07 1.18
C GLY A 94 -6.41 -20.00 2.19
N PRO A 95 -5.43 -20.83 1.75
CA PRO A 95 -4.68 -21.73 2.66
C PRO A 95 -3.97 -21.01 3.81
N TRP A 96 -3.73 -19.71 3.69
CA TRP A 96 -3.15 -18.85 4.73
C TRP A 96 -4.15 -18.37 5.78
N GLY A 97 -5.44 -18.69 5.65
CA GLY A 97 -6.52 -18.12 6.44
C GLY A 97 -7.19 -16.94 5.76
N ILE A 98 -7.55 -15.91 6.52
CA ILE A 98 -8.07 -14.64 5.97
C ILE A 98 -7.04 -13.55 6.17
N SER A 99 -6.69 -12.87 5.07
CA SER A 99 -5.90 -11.63 5.08
C SER A 99 -6.78 -10.43 4.76
N TYR A 100 -6.44 -9.28 5.33
CA TYR A 100 -7.10 -8.00 5.10
C TYR A 100 -6.10 -7.00 4.54
N THR A 101 -6.53 -6.20 3.57
CA THR A 101 -5.67 -5.18 2.97
C THR A 101 -5.44 -4.03 3.93
N ALA A 102 -4.17 -3.64 4.09
CA ALA A 102 -3.76 -2.65 5.06
C ALA A 102 -4.22 -1.23 4.70
N ASN A 103 -4.39 -0.38 5.71
CA ASN A 103 -4.55 1.06 5.56
C ASN A 103 -3.20 1.69 5.18
N LEU A 104 -3.09 2.19 3.95
CA LEU A 104 -1.88 2.84 3.43
C LEU A 104 -1.92 4.37 3.57
N THR A 105 -3.00 4.93 4.13
CA THR A 105 -3.10 6.37 4.34
C THR A 105 -2.17 6.86 5.46
N PRO A 106 -1.84 8.15 5.53
CA PRO A 106 -0.94 8.69 6.55
C PRO A 106 -1.62 8.90 7.92
N ASP A 107 -2.68 8.16 8.24
CA ASP A 107 -3.24 8.14 9.59
C ASP A 107 -2.22 7.60 10.59
N ARG A 108 -2.02 8.31 11.71
CA ARG A 108 -0.94 8.00 12.66
C ARG A 108 -1.21 6.76 13.52
N GLU A 109 -2.47 6.44 13.75
CA GLU A 109 -2.87 5.33 14.64
C GLU A 109 -3.15 4.04 13.88
N THR A 110 -3.68 4.15 12.67
CA THR A 110 -4.25 3.02 11.94
C THR A 110 -3.62 2.77 10.56
N GLY A 111 -2.81 3.72 10.06
CA GLY A 111 -2.15 3.67 8.77
C GLY A 111 -0.64 3.81 8.84
N LEU A 112 -0.04 4.44 7.81
CA LEU A 112 1.40 4.61 7.69
C LEU A 112 1.92 5.89 8.36
N GLY A 113 1.07 6.65 9.06
CA GLY A 113 1.44 7.98 9.58
C GLY A 113 2.57 7.98 10.62
N ALA A 114 2.74 6.90 11.37
CA ALA A 114 3.85 6.74 12.33
C ALA A 114 5.07 6.01 11.74
N TRP A 115 5.01 5.55 10.49
CA TRP A 115 6.12 4.84 9.85
C TRP A 115 7.20 5.79 9.38
N THR A 116 8.43 5.31 9.40
CA THR A 116 9.55 5.94 8.70
C THR A 116 9.63 5.43 7.27
N GLU A 117 10.31 6.16 6.39
CA GLU A 117 10.64 5.72 5.04
C GLU A 117 11.37 4.37 5.06
N GLN A 118 12.31 4.18 6.00
CA GLN A 118 13.04 2.92 6.16
C GLN A 118 12.12 1.76 6.57
N ASN A 119 11.14 1.98 7.47
CA ASN A 119 10.18 0.95 7.81
C ASN A 119 9.39 0.46 6.57
N PHE A 120 9.03 1.38 5.66
CA PHE A 120 8.33 1.03 4.43
C PHE A 120 9.23 0.22 3.49
N VAL A 121 10.47 0.68 3.25
CA VAL A 121 11.45 -0.02 2.41
C VAL A 121 11.71 -1.42 2.97
N ASP A 122 12.02 -1.55 4.25
CA ASP A 122 12.29 -2.84 4.91
C ASP A 122 11.09 -3.79 4.83
N THR A 123 9.87 -3.25 4.94
CA THR A 123 8.64 -4.04 4.79
C THR A 123 8.56 -4.69 3.41
N MET A 124 8.83 -3.93 2.35
CA MET A 124 8.80 -4.45 0.98
C MET A 124 9.99 -5.37 0.67
N ARG A 125 11.14 -5.18 1.31
CA ARG A 125 12.33 -6.05 1.13
C ARG A 125 12.18 -7.39 1.85
N THR A 126 11.59 -7.42 3.03
CA THR A 126 11.52 -8.60 3.88
C THR A 126 10.19 -9.34 3.84
N GLY A 127 9.12 -8.72 3.31
CA GLY A 127 7.76 -9.26 3.39
C GLY A 127 7.23 -9.30 4.81
N ARG A 128 7.73 -8.44 5.70
CA ARG A 128 7.32 -8.38 7.11
C ARG A 128 6.90 -6.98 7.52
N HIS A 129 5.83 -6.89 8.27
CA HIS A 129 5.34 -5.62 8.83
C HIS A 129 6.47 -4.88 9.56
N MET A 130 6.72 -3.64 9.16
CA MET A 130 7.84 -2.81 9.65
C MET A 130 9.21 -3.50 9.54
N GLY A 131 9.40 -4.36 8.53
CA GLY A 131 10.65 -5.07 8.25
C GLY A 131 10.93 -6.30 9.12
N ARG A 132 10.23 -6.51 10.25
CA ARG A 132 10.54 -7.56 11.25
C ARG A 132 9.34 -8.19 11.94
N GLY A 133 8.16 -7.63 11.78
CA GLY A 133 6.93 -8.12 12.43
C GLY A 133 6.32 -9.35 11.75
N ARG A 134 4.99 -9.47 11.81
CA ARG A 134 4.28 -10.57 11.15
C ARG A 134 4.54 -10.59 9.65
N PRO A 135 4.48 -11.77 9.00
CA PRO A 135 4.56 -11.86 7.54
C PRO A 135 3.41 -11.09 6.87
N ILE A 136 3.68 -10.55 5.69
CA ILE A 136 2.67 -10.09 4.75
C ILE A 136 2.08 -11.33 4.09
N LEU A 137 0.74 -11.42 4.11
CA LEU A 137 0.03 -12.59 3.58
C LEU A 137 -0.42 -12.36 2.13
N PRO A 138 -0.65 -13.43 1.37
CA PRO A 138 -1.29 -13.32 0.07
C PRO A 138 -2.65 -12.58 0.16
N PRO A 139 -3.08 -11.90 -0.91
CA PRO A 139 -2.48 -11.87 -2.24
C PRO A 139 -1.46 -10.74 -2.45
N MET A 140 -1.03 -10.01 -1.41
CA MET A 140 -0.08 -8.90 -1.59
C MET A 140 1.22 -9.38 -2.26
N PRO A 141 1.55 -8.89 -3.48
CA PRO A 141 2.73 -9.32 -4.22
C PRO A 141 3.98 -8.54 -3.77
N TRP A 142 4.27 -8.60 -2.47
CA TRP A 142 5.36 -7.83 -1.86
C TRP A 142 6.72 -8.16 -2.48
N GLU A 143 6.94 -9.40 -2.96
CA GLU A 143 8.18 -9.80 -3.64
C GLU A 143 8.39 -9.01 -4.95
N MET A 144 7.29 -8.70 -5.67
CA MET A 144 7.35 -7.90 -6.88
C MET A 144 7.61 -6.43 -6.56
N VAL A 145 6.85 -5.89 -5.60
CA VAL A 145 7.03 -4.51 -5.11
C VAL A 145 8.44 -4.33 -4.54
N GLY A 146 8.94 -5.35 -3.83
CA GLY A 146 10.29 -5.38 -3.27
C GLY A 146 11.42 -5.38 -4.31
N LYS A 147 11.16 -5.57 -5.60
CA LYS A 147 12.15 -5.44 -6.69
C LYS A 147 12.32 -3.99 -7.18
N LEU A 148 11.45 -3.08 -6.81
CA LEU A 148 11.63 -1.66 -7.12
C LEU A 148 12.95 -1.16 -6.54
N THR A 149 13.53 -0.12 -7.15
CA THR A 149 14.70 0.55 -6.58
C THR A 149 14.35 1.19 -5.23
N ASP A 150 15.35 1.44 -4.39
CA ASP A 150 15.12 2.18 -3.13
C ASP A 150 14.53 3.56 -3.39
N GLN A 151 14.97 4.22 -4.46
CA GLN A 151 14.44 5.51 -4.89
C GLN A 151 12.94 5.42 -5.21
N ASP A 152 12.50 4.37 -5.91
CA ASP A 152 11.10 4.16 -6.25
C ASP A 152 10.26 3.79 -5.03
N LEU A 153 10.75 2.93 -4.13
CA LEU A 153 10.05 2.63 -2.87
C LEU A 153 9.88 3.87 -2.00
N LYS A 154 10.92 4.71 -1.91
CA LYS A 154 10.86 6.00 -1.22
C LYS A 154 9.88 6.97 -1.88
N ALA A 155 9.80 6.97 -3.21
CA ALA A 155 8.83 7.77 -3.95
C ALA A 155 7.39 7.32 -3.68
N VAL A 156 7.13 6.01 -3.67
CA VAL A 156 5.83 5.43 -3.27
C VAL A 156 5.46 5.90 -1.86
N PHE A 157 6.36 5.75 -0.90
CA PHE A 157 6.10 6.19 0.48
C PHE A 157 5.85 7.70 0.56
N ALA A 158 6.65 8.52 -0.14
CA ALA A 158 6.46 9.97 -0.19
C ALA A 158 5.08 10.36 -0.70
N TYR A 159 4.57 9.71 -1.76
CA TYR A 159 3.21 9.92 -2.25
C TYR A 159 2.15 9.51 -1.22
N LEU A 160 2.26 8.32 -0.61
CA LEU A 160 1.32 7.83 0.40
C LEU A 160 1.24 8.76 1.63
N ARG A 161 2.26 9.58 1.86
CA ARG A 161 2.28 10.61 2.91
C ARG A 161 1.51 11.88 2.53
N THR A 162 1.15 12.07 1.26
CA THR A 162 0.45 13.28 0.77
C THR A 162 -1.05 13.11 0.60
N ILE A 163 -1.55 11.87 0.56
CA ILE A 163 -2.98 11.60 0.42
C ILE A 163 -3.73 11.88 1.73
N PRO A 164 -5.06 12.08 1.69
CA PRO A 164 -5.86 12.29 2.90
C PRO A 164 -5.73 11.13 3.90
N ALA A 165 -5.54 11.46 5.18
CA ALA A 165 -5.53 10.46 6.24
C ALA A 165 -6.96 9.94 6.50
N VAL A 166 -7.12 8.62 6.55
CA VAL A 166 -8.38 7.94 6.88
C VAL A 166 -8.15 7.09 8.12
N LYS A 167 -8.83 7.42 9.22
CA LYS A 167 -8.80 6.58 10.43
C LYS A 167 -9.62 5.31 10.16
N ASN A 168 -8.94 4.18 10.02
CA ASN A 168 -9.55 2.88 9.72
C ASN A 168 -8.65 1.76 10.27
N ARG A 169 -9.08 1.13 11.35
CA ARG A 169 -8.32 0.04 12.02
C ARG A 169 -8.65 -1.29 11.35
N VAL A 170 -7.84 -1.65 10.39
CA VAL A 170 -7.98 -2.94 9.69
C VAL A 170 -7.84 -4.10 10.69
N PRO A 171 -8.73 -5.13 10.63
CA PRO A 171 -8.66 -6.30 11.48
C PRO A 171 -7.34 -7.07 11.34
N GLN A 172 -6.97 -7.83 12.38
CA GLN A 172 -5.85 -8.75 12.29
C GLN A 172 -6.20 -9.95 11.40
N PRO A 173 -5.24 -10.50 10.63
CA PRO A 173 -5.46 -11.72 9.86
C PRO A 173 -5.98 -12.86 10.71
N VAL A 174 -6.85 -13.70 10.16
CA VAL A 174 -7.38 -14.90 10.81
C VAL A 174 -6.57 -16.10 10.33
N PRO A 175 -5.85 -16.81 11.21
CA PRO A 175 -5.06 -17.97 10.81
C PRO A 175 -5.95 -19.17 10.45
N PRO A 176 -5.46 -20.15 9.64
CA PRO A 176 -6.24 -21.30 9.19
C PRO A 176 -6.83 -22.14 10.35
N ALA A 177 -6.09 -22.32 11.43
CA ALA A 177 -6.55 -23.09 12.61
C ALA A 177 -7.80 -22.47 13.26
N ALA A 178 -7.90 -21.14 13.30
CA ALA A 178 -9.06 -20.45 13.85
C ALA A 178 -10.30 -20.59 12.95
N LEU A 179 -10.10 -20.73 11.64
CA LEU A 179 -11.21 -20.98 10.69
C LEU A 179 -11.75 -22.41 10.85
N ALA A 180 -10.87 -23.38 11.03
CA ALA A 180 -11.26 -24.78 11.25
C ALA A 180 -12.09 -24.94 12.53
N SER A 181 -11.70 -24.30 13.63
CA SER A 181 -12.46 -24.34 14.89
C SER A 181 -13.82 -23.62 14.80
N ALA A 182 -13.90 -22.52 14.06
CA ALA A 182 -15.17 -21.80 13.85
C ALA A 182 -16.16 -22.60 12.98
N SER A 183 -15.66 -23.35 12.00
CA SER A 183 -16.48 -24.22 11.14
C SER A 183 -16.99 -25.48 11.86
N ALA A 184 -16.32 -25.92 12.92
CA ALA A 184 -16.70 -27.06 13.74
C ALA A 184 -17.72 -26.71 14.84
N ALA A 185 -17.98 -25.43 15.09
CA ALA A 185 -18.98 -25.00 16.07
C ALA A 185 -20.40 -25.29 15.57
N PRO A 186 -21.31 -25.90 16.38
CA PRO A 186 -22.69 -26.11 15.97
C PRO A 186 -23.38 -24.76 15.75
N PRO A 187 -24.35 -24.69 14.80
CA PRO A 187 -25.07 -23.44 14.54
C PRO A 187 -25.75 -22.96 15.81
N ALA A 188 -25.56 -21.67 16.13
CA ALA A 188 -26.23 -21.05 17.27
C ALA A 188 -27.74 -21.23 17.12
N GLN A 189 -28.37 -21.92 18.08
CA GLN A 189 -29.81 -22.09 18.09
C GLN A 189 -30.47 -20.73 18.22
N ALA A 190 -31.19 -20.29 17.17
CA ALA A 190 -32.01 -19.10 17.21
C ALA A 190 -33.12 -19.34 18.25
N LYS A 191 -33.18 -18.47 19.27
CA LYS A 191 -34.29 -18.36 20.21
C LYS A 191 -35.38 -17.49 19.63
#